data_b35575a1994836097080c1e3a6ea236d
#
_entry.id   b35575a1994836097080c1e3a6ea236d
#
_cell.length_a   1.000
_cell.length_b   1.000
_cell.length_c   1.000
_cell.angle_alpha   90.00
_cell.angle_beta   90.00
_cell.angle_gamma   90.00
#
_symmetry.space_group_name_H-M   'P 1'
#
loop_
_entity.id
_entity.type
_entity.pdbx_description
1 polymer ?
#
loop_
_entity_poly.entity_id
_entity_poly.type
_entity_poly.pdbx_seq_one_letter_code
_entity_poly.pdbx_strand_id
1 'polypeptide(L)'
;MDLLIPMSHPQGVKRTRPLCSILCSRKRETSGRGRCRFVVTFEQGFADVERAALAAAKAAAALGAATKQLQKAAATGDIAGIRKAADRLGTVVDAVRQEAANARTSWPLTPEQEEAYLSTEYKDELLRAGETQGLQLFQRDGHLVAYPSIIRISPGERAVRVDRRRVTSLRPSKLIAVLKLNQAKKPKFASDRFLETLYRAYRLVAGKDGIGGTITLSDVYDALTLLPASASDYDRTDFARDLFLLDQGGPFQTKSGATVSIIAPSTAAKGSRNVLTFVSPDGDPKLYYGVRFTLNTATGGQLGMGGEIGTQGSRGGT
;
A
#
# COMPACT_ATOMS: atom_id res chain seq x y z
N MET A 1 -16.12 -19.85 -86.49
CA MET A 1 -17.14 -18.93 -85.97
C MET A 1 -16.93 -18.88 -84.48
N ASP A 2 -16.03 -18.00 -84.13
CA ASP A 2 -15.59 -17.82 -82.71
C ASP A 2 -16.47 -16.81 -82.06
N LEU A 3 -17.06 -17.19 -80.91
CA LEU A 3 -17.80 -16.30 -80.03
C LEU A 3 -16.98 -16.05 -78.75
N LEU A 4 -16.30 -14.91 -78.75
CA LEU A 4 -15.63 -14.32 -77.65
C LEU A 4 -16.65 -13.84 -76.57
N ILE A 5 -16.62 -14.37 -75.39
CA ILE A 5 -17.35 -13.88 -74.20
C ILE A 5 -16.41 -13.00 -73.42
N PRO A 6 -16.75 -11.73 -73.05
CA PRO A 6 -15.90 -10.88 -72.26
C PRO A 6 -16.00 -11.25 -70.76
N MET A 7 -14.86 -11.48 -70.14
CA MET A 7 -14.69 -11.63 -68.65
C MET A 7 -14.90 -10.29 -67.98
N SER A 8 -15.95 -10.18 -67.22
CA SER A 8 -16.17 -9.07 -66.29
C SER A 8 -15.35 -9.28 -64.97
N HIS A 9 -14.51 -8.30 -64.67
CA HIS A 9 -13.77 -8.20 -63.42
C HIS A 9 -14.72 -8.00 -62.24
N PRO A 10 -14.53 -8.70 -61.11
CA PRO A 10 -15.21 -8.38 -59.88
C PRO A 10 -14.55 -7.17 -59.22
N GLN A 11 -15.34 -6.15 -58.98
CA GLN A 11 -15.00 -4.93 -58.28
C GLN A 11 -14.61 -5.23 -56.80
N GLY A 12 -13.59 -4.52 -56.34
CA GLY A 12 -12.90 -4.71 -55.06
C GLY A 12 -13.79 -4.69 -53.86
N VAL A 13 -13.67 -5.73 -53.08
CA VAL A 13 -14.11 -5.80 -51.68
C VAL A 13 -13.23 -4.84 -50.89
N LYS A 14 -13.82 -3.75 -50.44
CA LYS A 14 -13.20 -2.84 -49.44
C LYS A 14 -12.96 -3.64 -48.17
N ARG A 15 -11.73 -4.06 -47.95
CA ARG A 15 -11.27 -4.57 -46.64
C ARG A 15 -11.39 -3.44 -45.62
N THR A 16 -12.36 -3.54 -44.75
CA THR A 16 -12.43 -2.74 -43.53
C THR A 16 -11.21 -3.07 -42.68
N ARG A 17 -10.30 -2.12 -42.54
CA ARG A 17 -9.16 -2.20 -41.64
C ARG A 17 -9.67 -2.28 -40.20
N PRO A 18 -9.14 -3.15 -39.36
CA PRO A 18 -9.49 -3.16 -37.95
C PRO A 18 -9.04 -1.84 -37.29
N LEU A 19 -9.90 -1.32 -36.44
CA LEU A 19 -9.76 -0.06 -35.68
C LEU A 19 -8.54 -0.01 -34.68
N CYS A 20 -7.54 -0.84 -34.93
CA CYS A 20 -6.34 -0.90 -34.10
C CYS A 20 -5.24 0.12 -34.47
N SER A 21 -5.46 1.01 -35.43
CA SER A 21 -4.44 1.94 -35.93
C SER A 21 -4.60 3.40 -35.52
N ILE A 22 -5.51 3.75 -34.59
CA ILE A 22 -5.75 5.16 -34.22
C ILE A 22 -5.02 5.57 -32.92
N LEU A 23 -4.41 4.67 -32.17
CA LEU A 23 -3.73 5.01 -30.89
C LEU A 23 -2.20 5.12 -30.98
N CYS A 24 -1.62 5.11 -32.15
CA CYS A 24 -0.15 5.18 -32.32
C CYS A 24 0.35 6.47 -32.96
N SER A 25 -0.29 7.60 -32.77
CA SER A 25 0.19 8.89 -33.28
C SER A 25 -0.09 10.00 -32.28
N ARG A 26 0.80 10.18 -31.29
CA ARG A 26 1.22 11.51 -30.81
C ARG A 26 2.25 11.43 -29.69
N LYS A 27 3.40 12.09 -29.98
CA LYS A 27 4.49 12.52 -29.12
C LYS A 27 5.53 11.47 -28.72
N ARG A 28 6.52 11.29 -29.59
CA ARG A 28 7.89 11.03 -29.15
C ARG A 28 8.42 12.31 -28.52
N GLU A 29 8.41 12.39 -27.21
CA GLU A 29 9.30 13.28 -26.49
C GLU A 29 10.55 12.45 -26.13
N THR A 30 11.63 12.73 -26.81
CA THR A 30 12.97 12.21 -26.54
C THR A 30 13.53 12.91 -25.32
N SER A 31 13.38 12.29 -24.14
CA SER A 31 14.20 12.59 -22.98
C SER A 31 14.99 11.33 -22.62
N GLY A 32 16.30 11.51 -22.52
CA GLY A 32 17.32 10.47 -22.46
C GLY A 32 17.13 9.44 -21.35
N ARG A 33 17.45 8.20 -21.70
CA ARG A 33 17.35 6.88 -21.07
C ARG A 33 16.00 6.23 -21.28
N GLY A 34 15.97 5.33 -22.27
CA GLY A 34 14.77 4.62 -22.73
C GLY A 34 14.10 3.78 -21.65
N ARG A 35 13.24 4.39 -20.85
CA ARG A 35 12.18 3.69 -20.14
C ARG A 35 11.00 3.56 -21.09
N CYS A 36 10.60 2.33 -21.41
CA CYS A 36 9.32 2.08 -22.06
C CYS A 36 8.24 2.59 -21.10
N ARG A 37 7.70 3.77 -21.39
CA ARG A 37 6.59 4.32 -20.60
C ARG A 37 5.32 3.59 -21.02
N PHE A 38 4.66 2.92 -20.09
CA PHE A 38 3.37 2.31 -20.35
C PHE A 38 2.35 3.41 -20.72
N VAL A 39 1.61 3.20 -21.79
CA VAL A 39 0.63 4.17 -22.27
C VAL A 39 -0.65 4.18 -21.44
N VAL A 40 -0.94 3.06 -20.73
CA VAL A 40 -2.15 2.88 -19.95
C VAL A 40 -1.77 2.64 -18.49
N THR A 41 -2.38 3.40 -17.58
CA THR A 41 -2.23 3.24 -16.13
C THR A 41 -3.16 2.15 -15.60
N PHE A 42 -2.90 1.61 -14.41
CA PHE A 42 -3.80 0.65 -13.79
C PHE A 42 -5.17 1.26 -13.48
N GLU A 43 -5.24 2.51 -13.03
CA GLU A 43 -6.54 3.18 -12.81
C GLU A 43 -7.37 3.23 -14.09
N GLN A 44 -6.73 3.61 -15.21
CA GLN A 44 -7.40 3.65 -16.52
C GLN A 44 -7.83 2.25 -16.96
N GLY A 45 -6.94 1.26 -16.85
CA GLY A 45 -7.25 -0.13 -17.21
C GLY A 45 -8.46 -0.67 -16.45
N PHE A 46 -8.49 -0.48 -15.13
CA PHE A 46 -9.63 -0.89 -14.30
C PHE A 46 -10.91 -0.12 -14.65
N ALA A 47 -10.83 1.18 -14.96
CA ALA A 47 -11.99 1.97 -15.36
C ALA A 47 -12.55 1.51 -16.72
N ASP A 48 -11.68 1.12 -17.66
CA ASP A 48 -12.10 0.63 -18.99
C ASP A 48 -12.78 -0.74 -18.88
N VAL A 49 -12.26 -1.65 -18.05
CA VAL A 49 -12.90 -2.94 -17.77
C VAL A 49 -14.26 -2.73 -17.11
N GLU A 50 -14.36 -1.85 -16.11
CA GLU A 50 -15.62 -1.55 -15.42
C GLU A 50 -16.66 -1.00 -16.41
N ARG A 51 -16.27 -0.08 -17.29
CA ARG A 51 -17.13 0.49 -18.32
C ARG A 51 -17.62 -0.56 -19.29
N ALA A 52 -16.73 -1.42 -19.79
CA ALA A 52 -17.05 -2.50 -20.70
C ALA A 52 -17.99 -3.54 -20.04
N ALA A 53 -17.75 -3.90 -18.77
CA ALA A 53 -18.62 -4.79 -18.03
C ALA A 53 -20.01 -4.20 -17.82
N LEU A 54 -20.13 -2.89 -17.53
CA LEU A 54 -21.42 -2.20 -17.43
C LEU A 54 -22.18 -2.17 -18.77
N ALA A 55 -21.48 -1.96 -19.90
CA ALA A 55 -22.08 -2.01 -21.24
C ALA A 55 -22.63 -3.41 -21.54
N ALA A 56 -21.85 -4.46 -21.26
CA ALA A 56 -22.28 -5.84 -21.42
C ALA A 56 -23.50 -6.18 -20.55
N ALA A 57 -23.52 -5.74 -19.28
CA ALA A 57 -24.65 -5.92 -18.38
C ALA A 57 -25.92 -5.21 -18.90
N LYS A 58 -25.80 -4.00 -19.45
CA LYS A 58 -26.90 -3.26 -20.06
C LYS A 58 -27.45 -3.98 -21.29
N ALA A 59 -26.58 -4.51 -22.14
CA ALA A 59 -26.96 -5.29 -23.32
C ALA A 59 -27.71 -6.58 -22.91
N ALA A 60 -27.22 -7.28 -21.88
CA ALA A 60 -27.88 -8.47 -21.34
C ALA A 60 -29.28 -8.17 -20.75
N ALA A 61 -29.44 -7.04 -20.09
CA ALA A 61 -30.75 -6.59 -19.60
C ALA A 61 -31.73 -6.30 -20.74
N ALA A 62 -31.24 -5.70 -21.84
CA ALA A 62 -32.04 -5.46 -23.06
C ALA A 62 -32.50 -6.79 -23.70
N LEU A 63 -31.65 -7.84 -23.69
CA LEU A 63 -32.03 -9.17 -24.15
C LEU A 63 -33.19 -9.74 -23.35
N GLY A 64 -33.15 -9.65 -22.02
CA GLY A 64 -34.26 -10.06 -21.15
C GLY A 64 -35.57 -9.32 -21.44
N ALA A 65 -35.48 -8.01 -21.72
CA ALA A 65 -36.65 -7.21 -22.09
C ALA A 65 -37.22 -7.62 -23.47
N ALA A 66 -36.37 -7.85 -24.47
CA ALA A 66 -36.81 -8.30 -25.80
C ALA A 66 -37.47 -9.69 -25.75
N THR A 67 -36.93 -10.62 -24.99
CA THR A 67 -37.49 -11.95 -24.76
C THR A 67 -38.88 -11.88 -24.13
N LYS A 68 -39.08 -11.03 -23.11
CA LYS A 68 -40.38 -10.80 -22.47
C LYS A 68 -41.42 -10.22 -23.45
N GLN A 69 -40.99 -9.33 -24.36
CA GLN A 69 -41.87 -8.78 -25.41
C GLN A 69 -42.32 -9.85 -26.39
N LEU A 70 -41.42 -10.73 -26.85
CA LEU A 70 -41.74 -11.86 -27.71
C LEU A 70 -42.72 -12.82 -27.01
N GLN A 71 -42.47 -13.16 -25.76
CA GLN A 71 -43.37 -14.00 -24.96
C GLN A 71 -44.79 -13.39 -24.82
N LYS A 72 -44.87 -12.07 -24.56
CA LYS A 72 -46.15 -11.37 -24.46
C LYS A 72 -46.90 -11.37 -25.79
N ALA A 73 -46.25 -11.10 -26.92
CA ALA A 73 -46.86 -11.13 -28.23
C ALA A 73 -47.37 -12.53 -28.59
N ALA A 74 -46.63 -13.59 -28.24
CA ALA A 74 -47.05 -14.96 -28.44
C ALA A 74 -48.30 -15.31 -27.56
N ALA A 75 -48.28 -14.89 -26.31
CA ALA A 75 -49.44 -15.15 -25.41
C ALA A 75 -50.71 -14.44 -25.85
N THR A 76 -50.63 -13.30 -26.51
CA THR A 76 -51.79 -12.56 -27.04
C THR A 76 -52.18 -12.97 -28.47
N GLY A 77 -51.39 -13.83 -29.13
CA GLY A 77 -51.64 -14.24 -30.52
C GLY A 77 -51.38 -13.14 -31.57
N ASP A 78 -50.60 -12.10 -31.21
CA ASP A 78 -50.26 -11.00 -32.09
C ASP A 78 -49.10 -11.40 -33.06
N ILE A 79 -49.46 -11.84 -34.27
CA ILE A 79 -48.48 -12.29 -35.29
C ILE A 79 -47.54 -11.16 -35.74
N ALA A 80 -48.07 -9.94 -35.89
CA ALA A 80 -47.24 -8.80 -36.28
C ALA A 80 -46.25 -8.42 -35.16
N GLY A 81 -46.73 -8.44 -33.91
CA GLY A 81 -45.91 -8.26 -32.70
C GLY A 81 -44.84 -9.33 -32.55
N ILE A 82 -45.15 -10.61 -32.82
CA ILE A 82 -44.17 -11.72 -32.82
C ILE A 82 -43.04 -11.45 -33.79
N ARG A 83 -43.34 -11.13 -35.08
CA ARG A 83 -42.31 -10.85 -36.06
C ARG A 83 -41.39 -9.69 -35.68
N LYS A 84 -41.97 -8.56 -35.27
CA LYS A 84 -41.25 -7.39 -34.80
C LYS A 84 -40.37 -7.69 -33.57
N ALA A 85 -40.89 -8.46 -32.63
CA ALA A 85 -40.11 -8.84 -31.44
C ALA A 85 -38.99 -9.84 -31.75
N ALA A 86 -39.18 -10.74 -32.70
CA ALA A 86 -38.18 -11.68 -33.17
C ALA A 86 -37.02 -10.96 -33.87
N ASP A 87 -37.29 -10.00 -34.77
CA ASP A 87 -36.27 -9.19 -35.43
C ASP A 87 -35.46 -8.38 -34.42
N ARG A 88 -36.16 -7.76 -33.45
CA ARG A 88 -35.49 -7.04 -32.37
C ARG A 88 -34.63 -7.95 -31.51
N LEU A 89 -35.09 -9.17 -31.22
CA LEU A 89 -34.31 -10.14 -30.43
C LEU A 89 -32.99 -10.47 -31.15
N GLY A 90 -33.00 -10.70 -32.47
CA GLY A 90 -31.80 -10.91 -33.27
C GLY A 90 -30.79 -9.78 -33.10
N THR A 91 -31.22 -8.53 -33.29
CA THR A 91 -30.38 -7.34 -33.14
C THR A 91 -29.77 -7.22 -31.74
N VAL A 92 -30.58 -7.51 -30.71
CA VAL A 92 -30.11 -7.42 -29.31
C VAL A 92 -29.13 -8.55 -28.98
N VAL A 93 -29.32 -9.76 -29.53
CA VAL A 93 -28.35 -10.86 -29.36
C VAL A 93 -26.99 -10.49 -29.93
N ASP A 94 -26.95 -9.87 -31.11
CA ASP A 94 -25.69 -9.44 -31.72
C ASP A 94 -25.00 -8.33 -30.89
N ALA A 95 -25.78 -7.40 -30.34
CA ALA A 95 -25.26 -6.40 -29.42
C ALA A 95 -24.65 -7.03 -28.14
N VAL A 96 -25.32 -8.04 -27.55
CA VAL A 96 -24.80 -8.76 -26.40
C VAL A 96 -23.49 -9.48 -26.73
N ARG A 97 -23.40 -10.14 -27.89
CA ARG A 97 -22.18 -10.80 -28.33
C ARG A 97 -21.02 -9.82 -28.47
N GLN A 98 -21.30 -8.66 -29.08
CA GLN A 98 -20.29 -7.63 -29.28
C GLN A 98 -19.79 -7.05 -27.96
N GLU A 99 -20.70 -6.68 -27.05
CA GLU A 99 -20.30 -6.10 -25.75
C GLU A 99 -19.61 -7.13 -24.85
N ALA A 100 -20.02 -8.40 -24.91
CA ALA A 100 -19.33 -9.46 -24.18
C ALA A 100 -17.91 -9.68 -24.72
N ALA A 101 -17.72 -9.61 -26.04
CA ALA A 101 -16.39 -9.68 -26.67
C ALA A 101 -15.52 -8.48 -26.25
N ASN A 102 -16.09 -7.27 -26.28
CA ASN A 102 -15.40 -6.06 -25.82
C ASN A 102 -14.97 -6.17 -24.34
N ALA A 103 -15.86 -6.62 -23.46
CA ALA A 103 -15.58 -6.78 -22.04
C ALA A 103 -14.46 -7.81 -21.80
N ARG A 104 -14.45 -8.91 -22.56
CA ARG A 104 -13.43 -9.96 -22.45
C ARG A 104 -12.03 -9.47 -22.81
N THR A 105 -11.91 -8.52 -23.72
CA THR A 105 -10.62 -8.00 -24.22
C THR A 105 -10.29 -6.61 -23.70
N SER A 106 -11.06 -6.09 -22.74
CA SER A 106 -10.92 -4.71 -22.25
C SER A 106 -9.71 -4.49 -21.36
N TRP A 107 -9.18 -5.55 -20.70
CA TRP A 107 -7.95 -5.42 -19.94
C TRP A 107 -6.73 -5.29 -20.89
N PRO A 108 -5.96 -4.18 -20.80
CA PRO A 108 -5.00 -3.86 -21.84
C PRO A 108 -3.61 -4.46 -21.66
N LEU A 109 -3.30 -5.08 -20.52
CA LEU A 109 -1.96 -5.54 -20.17
C LEU A 109 -1.87 -7.07 -20.18
N THR A 110 -0.71 -7.58 -20.64
CA THR A 110 -0.36 -8.99 -20.46
C THR A 110 0.19 -9.23 -19.03
N PRO A 111 0.24 -10.49 -18.55
CA PRO A 111 0.79 -10.81 -17.25
C PRO A 111 2.22 -10.29 -17.01
N GLU A 112 3.07 -10.32 -18.03
CA GLU A 112 4.44 -9.81 -18.01
C GLU A 112 4.48 -8.27 -17.91
N GLN A 113 3.56 -7.61 -18.64
CA GLN A 113 3.41 -6.16 -18.58
C GLN A 113 2.87 -5.69 -17.22
N GLU A 114 1.96 -6.45 -16.60
CA GLU A 114 1.46 -6.17 -15.25
C GLU A 114 2.61 -6.17 -14.24
N GLU A 115 3.45 -7.21 -14.25
CA GLU A 115 4.59 -7.33 -13.35
C GLU A 115 5.63 -6.22 -13.58
N ALA A 116 5.95 -5.94 -14.84
CA ALA A 116 6.83 -4.84 -15.20
C ALA A 116 6.27 -3.48 -14.74
N TYR A 117 4.97 -3.24 -14.93
CA TYR A 117 4.31 -2.02 -14.49
C TYR A 117 4.34 -1.86 -12.96
N LEU A 118 4.04 -2.92 -12.22
CA LEU A 118 4.10 -2.93 -10.76
C LEU A 118 5.53 -2.67 -10.24
N SER A 119 6.54 -3.11 -10.98
CA SER A 119 7.95 -2.92 -10.61
C SER A 119 8.45 -1.49 -10.87
N THR A 120 7.92 -0.79 -11.88
CA THR A 120 8.49 0.48 -12.38
C THR A 120 7.58 1.69 -12.19
N GLU A 121 6.34 1.64 -12.71
CA GLU A 121 5.47 2.82 -12.86
C GLU A 121 4.40 2.95 -11.76
N TYR A 122 4.02 1.84 -11.14
CA TYR A 122 2.89 1.80 -10.22
C TYR A 122 3.11 2.66 -8.97
N LYS A 123 4.35 2.79 -8.48
CA LYS A 123 4.68 3.69 -7.36
C LYS A 123 4.35 5.13 -7.70
N ASP A 124 4.75 5.57 -8.89
CA ASP A 124 4.52 6.95 -9.34
C ASP A 124 3.02 7.21 -9.59
N GLU A 125 2.29 6.19 -10.04
CA GLU A 125 0.83 6.28 -10.16
C GLU A 125 0.16 6.44 -8.79
N LEU A 126 0.60 5.69 -7.78
CA LEU A 126 0.08 5.81 -6.40
C LEU A 126 0.40 7.18 -5.79
N LEU A 127 1.61 7.70 -5.99
CA LEU A 127 1.99 9.04 -5.51
C LEU A 127 1.06 10.11 -6.09
N ARG A 128 0.86 10.09 -7.42
CA ARG A 128 -0.06 11.02 -8.11
C ARG A 128 -1.52 10.86 -7.67
N ALA A 129 -1.97 9.62 -7.48
CA ALA A 129 -3.32 9.36 -7.00
C ALA A 129 -3.52 9.86 -5.56
N GLY A 130 -2.49 9.71 -4.71
CA GLY A 130 -2.47 10.25 -3.35
C GLY A 130 -2.58 11.78 -3.36
N GLU A 131 -1.73 12.45 -4.13
CA GLU A 131 -1.73 13.90 -4.28
C GLU A 131 -3.10 14.42 -4.76
N THR A 132 -3.65 13.81 -5.82
CA THR A 132 -4.97 14.17 -6.36
C THR A 132 -6.08 14.04 -5.32
N GLN A 133 -6.00 13.06 -4.44
CA GLN A 133 -7.00 12.82 -3.40
C GLN A 133 -6.65 13.49 -2.05
N GLY A 134 -5.56 14.25 -1.96
CA GLY A 134 -5.14 14.92 -0.74
C GLY A 134 -4.63 13.97 0.35
N LEU A 135 -4.01 12.84 -0.04
CA LEU A 135 -3.28 11.94 0.85
C LEU A 135 -1.77 12.14 0.61
N GLN A 136 -1.04 12.49 1.65
CA GLN A 136 0.42 12.57 1.55
C GLN A 136 1.03 11.16 1.58
N LEU A 137 1.75 10.84 0.52
CA LEU A 137 2.50 9.61 0.33
C LEU A 137 3.98 9.96 0.18
N PHE A 138 4.83 9.25 0.91
CA PHE A 138 6.28 9.45 0.86
C PHE A 138 6.97 8.16 0.43
N GLN A 139 7.98 8.27 -0.42
CA GLN A 139 8.83 7.13 -0.77
C GLN A 139 10.04 7.08 0.17
N ARG A 140 10.23 5.93 0.83
CA ARG A 140 11.37 5.70 1.72
C ARG A 140 11.82 4.24 1.65
N ASP A 141 13.13 4.02 1.53
CA ASP A 141 13.77 2.69 1.54
C ASP A 141 13.07 1.67 0.62
N GLY A 142 12.65 2.13 -0.56
CA GLY A 142 11.95 1.31 -1.55
C GLY A 142 10.45 1.11 -1.30
N HIS A 143 9.92 1.54 -0.15
CA HIS A 143 8.51 1.47 0.22
C HIS A 143 7.80 2.82 0.05
N LEU A 144 6.46 2.78 0.04
CA LEU A 144 5.64 3.98 0.18
C LEU A 144 5.11 4.05 1.61
N VAL A 145 5.13 5.24 2.18
CA VAL A 145 4.64 5.51 3.53
C VAL A 145 3.50 6.51 3.45
N ALA A 146 2.34 6.12 3.97
CA ALA A 146 1.20 6.99 4.23
C ALA A 146 0.87 6.85 5.72
N TYR A 147 1.40 7.71 6.57
CA TYR A 147 1.26 7.57 8.01
C TYR A 147 -0.16 7.16 8.44
N PRO A 148 -0.34 6.17 9.31
CA PRO A 148 0.69 5.30 9.93
C PRO A 148 1.03 4.04 9.10
N SER A 149 0.49 3.89 7.89
CA SER A 149 0.60 2.69 7.07
C SER A 149 1.87 2.68 6.20
N ILE A 150 2.43 1.49 6.05
CA ILE A 150 3.56 1.20 5.14
C ILE A 150 3.04 0.33 4.00
N ILE A 151 3.34 0.73 2.76
CA ILE A 151 2.88 0.09 1.55
C ILE A 151 4.07 -0.56 0.83
N ARG A 152 3.99 -1.87 0.63
CA ARG A 152 4.97 -2.68 -0.12
C ARG A 152 4.32 -3.24 -1.35
N ILE A 153 4.90 -2.99 -2.51
CA ILE A 153 4.44 -3.54 -3.77
C ILE A 153 5.17 -4.87 -3.99
N SER A 154 4.41 -5.93 -4.26
CA SER A 154 4.92 -7.27 -4.56
C SER A 154 4.56 -7.62 -6.02
N PRO A 155 5.42 -7.29 -7.00
CA PRO A 155 5.11 -7.47 -8.43
C PRO A 155 4.80 -8.91 -8.79
N GLY A 156 5.64 -9.86 -8.37
CA GLY A 156 5.44 -11.29 -8.64
C GLY A 156 4.18 -11.89 -8.02
N GLU A 157 3.70 -11.32 -6.90
CA GLU A 157 2.43 -11.73 -6.28
C GLU A 157 1.21 -10.98 -6.87
N ARG A 158 1.43 -10.00 -7.76
CA ARG A 158 0.41 -9.05 -8.24
C ARG A 158 -0.45 -8.52 -7.10
N ALA A 159 0.22 -8.06 -6.05
CA ALA A 159 -0.41 -7.61 -4.81
C ALA A 159 0.35 -6.44 -4.19
N VAL A 160 -0.34 -5.74 -3.30
CA VAL A 160 0.25 -4.75 -2.41
C VAL A 160 0.08 -5.24 -0.97
N ARG A 161 1.10 -5.06 -0.15
CA ARG A 161 0.99 -5.29 1.30
C ARG A 161 0.88 -3.94 2.00
N VAL A 162 -0.20 -3.76 2.75
CA VAL A 162 -0.42 -2.59 3.63
C VAL A 162 -0.31 -3.08 5.06
N ASP A 163 0.62 -2.55 5.82
CA ASP A 163 0.89 -2.97 7.21
C ASP A 163 1.04 -4.50 7.33
N ARG A 164 1.81 -5.10 6.42
CA ARG A 164 2.04 -6.57 6.31
C ARG A 164 0.82 -7.39 5.86
N ARG A 165 -0.36 -6.79 5.70
CA ARG A 165 -1.54 -7.48 5.18
C ARG A 165 -1.56 -7.40 3.66
N ARG A 166 -1.74 -8.54 3.02
CA ARG A 166 -1.89 -8.61 1.56
C ARG A 166 -3.22 -7.99 1.15
N VAL A 167 -3.14 -7.03 0.22
CA VAL A 167 -4.29 -6.39 -0.42
C VAL A 167 -4.22 -6.72 -1.91
N THR A 168 -5.24 -7.36 -2.43
CA THR A 168 -5.32 -7.75 -3.85
C THR A 168 -5.89 -6.63 -4.73
N SER A 169 -6.48 -5.60 -4.12
CA SER A 169 -6.96 -4.43 -4.87
C SER A 169 -5.79 -3.56 -5.30
N LEU A 170 -5.49 -3.60 -6.59
CA LEU A 170 -4.42 -2.80 -7.21
C LEU A 170 -4.94 -1.51 -7.85
N ARG A 171 -6.23 -1.21 -7.75
CA ARG A 171 -6.79 0.04 -8.26
C ARG A 171 -6.35 1.20 -7.38
N PRO A 172 -5.55 2.16 -7.90
CA PRO A 172 -4.98 3.24 -7.08
C PRO A 172 -6.01 4.03 -6.29
N SER A 173 -7.11 4.45 -6.90
CA SER A 173 -8.17 5.19 -6.21
C SER A 173 -8.76 4.45 -5.02
N LYS A 174 -8.93 3.12 -5.10
CA LYS A 174 -9.44 2.29 -4.01
C LYS A 174 -8.41 2.10 -2.90
N LEU A 175 -7.13 1.91 -3.27
CA LEU A 175 -6.05 1.77 -2.32
C LEU A 175 -5.86 3.07 -1.50
N ILE A 176 -5.86 4.23 -2.17
CA ILE A 176 -5.80 5.53 -1.51
C ILE A 176 -6.97 5.73 -0.54
N ALA A 177 -8.18 5.34 -0.92
CA ALA A 177 -9.35 5.42 -0.04
C ALA A 177 -9.17 4.58 1.24
N VAL A 178 -8.60 3.36 1.12
CA VAL A 178 -8.28 2.51 2.28
C VAL A 178 -7.22 3.16 3.17
N LEU A 179 -6.18 3.73 2.59
CA LEU A 179 -5.11 4.41 3.34
C LEU A 179 -5.63 5.64 4.09
N LYS A 180 -6.52 6.43 3.49
CA LYS A 180 -7.21 7.54 4.18
C LYS A 180 -8.02 7.08 5.39
N LEU A 181 -8.75 5.97 5.23
CA LEU A 181 -9.49 5.38 6.35
C LEU A 181 -8.55 4.87 7.46
N ASN A 182 -7.37 4.37 7.12
CA ASN A 182 -6.36 3.97 8.10
C ASN A 182 -5.76 5.18 8.81
N GLN A 183 -5.48 6.26 8.08
CA GLN A 183 -4.96 7.50 8.64
C GLN A 183 -5.93 8.15 9.65
N ALA A 184 -7.23 8.07 9.38
CA ALA A 184 -8.26 8.59 10.28
C ALA A 184 -8.42 7.77 11.59
N LYS A 185 -7.85 6.56 11.65
CA LYS A 185 -7.95 5.67 12.81
C LYS A 185 -6.69 5.79 13.68
N LYS A 186 -6.87 5.72 15.00
CA LYS A 186 -5.72 5.58 15.90
C LYS A 186 -4.93 4.31 15.54
N PRO A 187 -3.60 4.38 15.37
CA PRO A 187 -2.78 3.21 15.09
C PRO A 187 -2.95 2.13 16.14
N LYS A 188 -3.13 0.89 15.70
CA LYS A 188 -3.15 -0.27 16.62
C LYS A 188 -1.70 -0.65 16.94
N PHE A 189 -1.15 0.02 17.94
CA PHE A 189 0.23 -0.19 18.40
C PHE A 189 0.23 -0.58 19.87
N ALA A 190 0.86 -1.71 20.19
CA ALA A 190 1.00 -2.20 21.56
C ALA A 190 2.30 -1.64 22.16
N SER A 191 2.28 -0.37 22.54
CA SER A 191 3.46 0.39 23.00
C SER A 191 4.18 -0.25 24.18
N ASP A 192 3.42 -0.73 25.19
CA ASP A 192 4.01 -1.43 26.36
C ASP A 192 4.79 -2.69 25.93
N ARG A 193 4.18 -3.50 25.08
CA ARG A 193 4.82 -4.73 24.58
C ARG A 193 6.05 -4.41 23.73
N PHE A 194 5.98 -3.39 22.91
CA PHE A 194 7.11 -2.97 22.09
C PHE A 194 8.26 -2.45 22.96
N LEU A 195 7.97 -1.61 23.96
CA LEU A 195 8.96 -1.09 24.89
C LEU A 195 9.68 -2.22 25.66
N GLU A 196 8.93 -3.21 26.17
CA GLU A 196 9.53 -4.37 26.85
C GLU A 196 10.41 -5.20 25.91
N THR A 197 9.99 -5.36 24.65
CA THR A 197 10.75 -6.08 23.63
C THR A 197 12.01 -5.32 23.26
N LEU A 198 11.91 -4.01 23.07
CA LEU A 198 13.05 -3.10 22.82
C LEU A 198 14.06 -3.16 23.98
N TYR A 199 13.59 -3.14 25.21
CA TYR A 199 14.45 -3.24 26.40
C TYR A 199 15.19 -4.58 26.48
N ARG A 200 14.51 -5.69 26.15
CA ARG A 200 15.15 -7.02 26.10
C ARG A 200 16.24 -7.08 25.06
N ALA A 201 15.98 -6.57 23.85
CA ALA A 201 16.97 -6.50 22.78
C ALA A 201 18.15 -5.59 23.16
N TYR A 202 17.87 -4.42 23.74
CA TYR A 202 18.90 -3.53 24.26
C TYR A 202 19.80 -4.24 25.28
N ARG A 203 19.23 -4.95 26.26
CA ARG A 203 20.00 -5.70 27.26
C ARG A 203 20.85 -6.81 26.66
N LEU A 204 20.36 -7.45 25.60
CA LEU A 204 21.11 -8.49 24.90
C LEU A 204 22.38 -7.91 24.24
N VAL A 205 22.26 -6.75 23.61
CA VAL A 205 23.40 -6.06 22.95
C VAL A 205 24.32 -5.38 23.95
N ALA A 206 23.75 -4.73 24.98
CA ALA A 206 24.53 -4.02 26.01
C ALA A 206 25.39 -4.94 26.89
N GLY A 207 24.96 -6.21 27.04
CA GLY A 207 25.57 -7.11 28.02
C GLY A 207 25.25 -6.72 29.45
N LYS A 208 25.91 -7.41 30.42
CA LYS A 208 25.64 -7.22 31.86
C LYS A 208 26.09 -5.86 32.38
N ASP A 209 27.19 -5.34 31.86
CA ASP A 209 27.87 -4.13 32.36
C ASP A 209 27.58 -2.88 31.50
N GLY A 210 26.82 -3.03 30.42
CA GLY A 210 26.56 -1.95 29.47
C GLY A 210 25.23 -1.20 29.66
N ILE A 211 24.47 -1.50 30.73
CA ILE A 211 23.21 -0.82 31.02
C ILE A 211 23.49 0.66 31.36
N GLY A 212 22.78 1.58 30.69
CA GLY A 212 23.01 3.03 30.78
C GLY A 212 23.86 3.60 29.64
N GLY A 213 24.51 2.75 28.85
CA GLY A 213 25.18 3.15 27.62
C GLY A 213 24.23 3.41 26.46
N THR A 214 24.67 4.19 25.47
CA THR A 214 23.95 4.38 24.21
C THR A 214 24.29 3.25 23.26
N ILE A 215 23.29 2.53 22.77
CA ILE A 215 23.43 1.47 21.78
C ILE A 215 22.78 1.94 20.49
N THR A 216 23.36 1.58 19.33
CA THR A 216 22.78 1.93 18.04
C THR A 216 21.47 1.16 17.82
N LEU A 217 20.49 1.82 17.25
CA LEU A 217 19.22 1.17 16.92
C LEU A 217 19.37 0.11 15.84
N SER A 218 20.43 0.17 15.03
CA SER A 218 20.77 -0.88 14.08
C SER A 218 21.11 -2.19 14.78
N ASP A 219 21.97 -2.14 15.79
CA ASP A 219 22.38 -3.34 16.55
C ASP A 219 21.19 -3.93 17.33
N VAL A 220 20.33 -3.06 17.85
CA VAL A 220 19.09 -3.48 18.52
C VAL A 220 18.12 -4.15 17.53
N TYR A 221 17.98 -3.59 16.31
CA TYR A 221 17.20 -4.19 15.24
C TYR A 221 17.73 -5.56 14.84
N ASP A 222 19.03 -5.68 14.68
CA ASP A 222 19.67 -6.96 14.34
C ASP A 222 19.42 -8.01 15.43
N ALA A 223 19.48 -7.61 16.70
CA ALA A 223 19.10 -8.49 17.83
C ALA A 223 17.62 -8.90 17.80
N LEU A 224 16.71 -8.01 17.40
CA LEU A 224 15.28 -8.30 17.28
C LEU A 224 14.97 -9.26 16.11
N THR A 225 15.81 -9.27 15.10
CA THR A 225 15.61 -10.02 13.84
C THR A 225 16.57 -11.19 13.68
N LEU A 226 17.17 -11.68 14.76
CA LEU A 226 18.11 -12.82 14.77
C LEU A 226 17.52 -14.13 14.21
N LEU A 227 16.21 -14.31 14.34
CA LEU A 227 15.56 -15.54 13.86
C LEU A 227 15.45 -15.51 12.31
N PRO A 228 15.65 -16.65 11.63
CA PRO A 228 15.47 -16.75 10.19
C PRO A 228 14.11 -16.20 9.75
N ALA A 229 14.08 -15.46 8.65
CA ALA A 229 12.92 -14.79 8.07
C ALA A 229 12.31 -13.63 8.90
N SER A 230 12.74 -13.40 10.14
CA SER A 230 12.19 -12.29 10.95
C SER A 230 12.40 -10.93 10.31
N ALA A 231 13.55 -10.70 9.67
CA ALA A 231 13.84 -9.45 8.97
C ALA A 231 12.98 -9.23 7.71
N SER A 232 12.46 -10.28 7.08
CA SER A 232 11.52 -10.15 5.96
C SER A 232 10.11 -9.78 6.42
N ASP A 233 9.73 -10.23 7.62
CA ASP A 233 8.42 -9.97 8.18
C ASP A 233 8.36 -8.66 8.97
N TYR A 234 9.49 -8.21 9.50
CA TYR A 234 9.63 -6.98 10.28
C TYR A 234 10.90 -6.25 9.84
N ASP A 235 10.76 -5.38 8.85
CA ASP A 235 11.89 -4.67 8.28
C ASP A 235 12.24 -3.38 9.05
N ARG A 236 13.34 -2.73 8.64
CA ARG A 236 13.81 -1.48 9.26
C ARG A 236 12.78 -0.35 9.22
N THR A 237 11.92 -0.33 8.21
CA THR A 237 10.86 0.67 8.07
C THR A 237 9.73 0.42 9.08
N ASP A 238 9.36 -0.85 9.32
CA ASP A 238 8.42 -1.22 10.39
C ASP A 238 8.99 -0.84 11.76
N PHE A 239 10.27 -1.13 12.00
CA PHE A 239 10.93 -0.78 13.25
C PHE A 239 11.00 0.74 13.47
N ALA A 240 11.35 1.51 12.42
CA ALA A 240 11.36 2.97 12.48
C ALA A 240 9.97 3.55 12.77
N ARG A 241 8.91 2.97 12.18
CA ARG A 241 7.52 3.34 12.48
C ARG A 241 7.17 3.08 13.96
N ASP A 242 7.50 1.90 14.45
CA ASP A 242 7.17 1.51 15.80
C ASP A 242 7.93 2.36 16.84
N LEU A 243 9.19 2.74 16.55
CA LEU A 243 9.93 3.72 17.32
C LEU A 243 9.27 5.10 17.30
N PHE A 244 8.80 5.55 16.13
CA PHE A 244 8.08 6.81 16.00
C PHE A 244 6.80 6.80 16.85
N LEU A 245 6.03 5.73 16.81
CA LEU A 245 4.80 5.59 17.58
C LEU A 245 5.08 5.56 19.10
N LEU A 246 6.18 4.94 19.53
CA LEU A 246 6.62 4.96 20.92
C LEU A 246 7.04 6.38 21.34
N ASP A 247 7.85 7.06 20.52
CA ASP A 247 8.34 8.42 20.76
C ASP A 247 7.20 9.45 20.90
N GLN A 248 6.10 9.26 20.15
CA GLN A 248 4.94 10.14 20.19
C GLN A 248 3.97 9.87 21.35
N GLY A 249 3.84 8.61 21.79
CA GLY A 249 2.78 8.21 22.72
C GLY A 249 3.23 7.55 24.02
N GLY A 250 4.52 7.25 24.20
CA GLY A 250 5.00 6.46 25.32
C GLY A 250 4.40 5.04 25.37
N PRO A 251 4.53 4.33 26.45
CA PRO A 251 5.20 4.68 27.71
C PRO A 251 6.72 4.79 27.56
N PHE A 252 7.35 5.55 28.45
CA PHE A 252 8.81 5.72 28.47
C PHE A 252 9.50 4.91 29.58
N GLN A 253 8.74 4.20 30.40
CA GLN A 253 9.24 3.38 31.50
C GLN A 253 8.76 1.94 31.33
N THR A 254 9.71 1.00 31.46
CA THR A 254 9.44 -0.44 31.46
C THR A 254 8.81 -0.88 32.80
N LYS A 255 8.25 -2.09 32.82
CA LYS A 255 7.73 -2.70 34.06
C LYS A 255 8.81 -2.88 35.15
N SER A 256 10.07 -3.01 34.72
CA SER A 256 11.22 -3.10 35.65
C SER A 256 11.74 -1.74 36.11
N GLY A 257 11.09 -0.63 35.74
CA GLY A 257 11.49 0.72 36.17
C GLY A 257 12.57 1.36 35.32
N ALA A 258 13.02 0.71 34.24
CA ALA A 258 14.00 1.31 33.32
C ALA A 258 13.34 2.35 32.42
N THR A 259 13.91 3.55 32.36
CA THR A 259 13.44 4.65 31.48
C THR A 259 14.18 4.66 30.18
N VAL A 260 13.43 4.72 29.04
CA VAL A 260 13.98 4.78 27.70
C VAL A 260 14.26 6.23 27.28
N SER A 261 15.38 6.45 26.61
CA SER A 261 15.71 7.68 25.88
C SER A 261 16.08 7.31 24.45
N ILE A 262 15.33 7.83 23.49
CA ILE A 262 15.62 7.65 22.04
C ILE A 262 16.51 8.81 21.61
N ILE A 263 17.63 8.49 20.95
CA ILE A 263 18.71 9.45 20.66
C ILE A 263 18.73 9.73 19.16
N ALA A 264 18.63 11.01 18.80
CA ALA A 264 18.79 11.49 17.42
C ALA A 264 20.26 11.39 16.97
N PRO A 265 20.52 11.23 15.66
CA PRO A 265 21.88 11.20 15.14
C PRO A 265 22.56 12.58 15.28
N SER A 266 23.87 12.58 15.59
CA SER A 266 24.69 13.77 15.47
C SER A 266 24.77 14.21 13.99
N THR A 267 25.23 15.44 13.73
CA THR A 267 25.40 15.96 12.38
C THR A 267 26.27 15.05 11.52
N ALA A 268 27.34 14.49 12.08
CA ALA A 268 28.26 13.56 11.38
C ALA A 268 27.61 12.20 11.08
N ALA A 269 26.64 11.77 11.88
CA ALA A 269 25.99 10.45 11.72
C ALA A 269 24.74 10.48 10.82
N LYS A 270 24.24 11.64 10.41
CA LYS A 270 22.98 11.78 9.63
C LYS A 270 22.95 10.98 8.32
N GLY A 271 24.09 10.74 7.68
CA GLY A 271 24.21 9.95 6.45
C GLY A 271 24.57 8.49 6.67
N SER A 272 24.70 8.04 7.91
CA SER A 272 25.06 6.66 8.25
C SER A 272 23.92 5.67 7.96
N ARG A 273 24.28 4.44 7.55
CA ARG A 273 23.34 3.31 7.43
C ARG A 273 22.67 2.94 8.76
N ASN A 274 23.24 3.36 9.88
CA ASN A 274 22.71 3.09 11.22
C ASN A 274 21.58 4.02 11.62
N VAL A 275 21.29 5.06 10.82
CA VAL A 275 20.19 5.97 11.07
C VAL A 275 18.89 5.37 10.50
N LEU A 276 17.91 5.24 11.37
CA LEU A 276 16.56 4.90 10.99
C LEU A 276 15.76 6.17 10.74
N THR A 277 14.95 6.18 9.72
CA THR A 277 14.13 7.35 9.36
C THR A 277 12.68 6.93 9.22
N PHE A 278 11.79 7.68 9.83
CA PHE A 278 10.35 7.58 9.59
C PHE A 278 9.77 8.96 9.28
N VAL A 279 8.74 9.01 8.43
CA VAL A 279 8.12 10.27 8.01
C VAL A 279 6.89 10.51 8.89
N SER A 280 6.83 11.68 9.54
CA SER A 280 5.68 12.12 10.33
C SER A 280 4.44 12.36 9.46
N PRO A 281 3.24 12.51 10.06
CA PRO A 281 2.04 12.90 9.32
C PRO A 281 2.21 14.19 8.50
N ASP A 282 3.03 15.12 9.00
CA ASP A 282 3.27 16.43 8.40
C ASP A 282 4.33 16.39 7.27
N GLY A 283 4.94 15.22 7.04
CA GLY A 283 5.97 15.03 6.02
C GLY A 283 7.40 15.21 6.53
N ASP A 284 7.60 15.56 7.79
CA ASP A 284 8.91 15.77 8.37
C ASP A 284 9.62 14.44 8.67
N PRO A 285 10.88 14.27 8.22
CA PRO A 285 11.65 13.08 8.54
C PRO A 285 12.11 13.10 10.00
N LYS A 286 11.69 12.13 10.78
CA LYS A 286 12.22 11.85 12.12
C LYS A 286 13.36 10.85 12.02
N LEU A 287 14.50 11.23 12.57
CA LEU A 287 15.76 10.47 12.50
C LEU A 287 16.05 9.86 13.87
N TYR A 288 16.31 8.56 13.90
CA TYR A 288 16.63 7.78 15.10
C TYR A 288 17.96 7.09 14.92
N TYR A 289 18.86 7.23 15.89
CA TYR A 289 20.20 6.65 15.82
C TYR A 289 20.46 5.65 16.93
N GLY A 290 20.16 6.02 18.17
CA GLY A 290 20.50 5.21 19.33
C GLY A 290 19.37 5.13 20.33
N VAL A 291 19.51 4.21 21.26
CA VAL A 291 18.65 4.06 22.42
C VAL A 291 19.47 3.87 23.68
N ARG A 292 19.00 4.44 24.77
CA ARG A 292 19.58 4.28 26.10
C ARG A 292 18.46 3.93 27.07
N PHE A 293 18.75 3.01 27.99
CA PHE A 293 17.88 2.72 29.13
C PHE A 293 18.63 3.05 30.41
N THR A 294 18.01 3.81 31.28
CA THR A 294 18.54 4.17 32.61
C THR A 294 17.64 3.59 33.71
N LEU A 295 18.24 2.96 34.69
CA LEU A 295 17.51 2.53 35.88
C LEU A 295 17.51 3.70 36.86
N ASN A 296 16.32 4.15 37.31
CA ASN A 296 16.24 5.09 38.41
C ASN A 296 16.63 4.35 39.72
N THR A 297 17.85 4.53 40.15
CA THR A 297 18.33 4.06 41.48
C THR A 297 17.84 4.98 42.61
N ALA A 298 16.74 5.66 42.44
CA ALA A 298 16.16 6.50 43.47
C ALA A 298 15.16 5.70 44.33
N THR A 299 15.64 4.76 45.14
CA THR A 299 15.03 4.38 46.42
C THR A 299 16.04 3.51 47.18
N GLY A 300 17.14 4.10 47.60
CA GLY A 300 18.15 3.49 48.46
C GLY A 300 18.44 4.44 49.61
N GLY A 301 17.64 4.37 50.65
CA GLY A 301 18.06 4.45 52.03
C GLY A 301 18.73 5.73 52.51
N GLN A 302 17.99 6.56 53.14
CA GLN A 302 18.50 7.23 54.32
C GLN A 302 17.74 6.66 55.54
N LEU A 303 18.09 5.44 55.92
CA LEU A 303 17.97 5.01 57.32
C LEU A 303 19.10 5.71 58.06
N GLY A 304 18.84 6.92 58.55
CA GLY A 304 19.67 7.60 59.53
C GLY A 304 19.60 6.84 60.82
N MET A 305 20.61 6.02 61.08
CA MET A 305 21.00 5.62 62.42
C MET A 305 21.60 6.85 63.12
N GLY A 306 20.81 7.53 63.94
CA GLY A 306 21.25 8.52 64.89
C GLY A 306 20.74 8.10 66.28
N GLY A 307 21.36 7.06 66.77
CA GLY A 307 21.26 6.76 68.21
C GLY A 307 22.34 7.52 68.99
N GLU A 308 22.01 8.58 69.60
CA GLU A 308 22.82 9.12 70.70
C GLU A 308 22.11 8.92 72.06
N ILE A 309 22.65 7.98 72.81
CA ILE A 309 22.47 7.79 74.24
C ILE A 309 23.27 8.89 74.92
N GLY A 310 22.64 9.85 75.49
CA GLY A 310 23.22 10.86 76.37
C GLY A 310 22.65 10.77 77.78
N THR A 311 23.32 10.02 78.66
CA THR A 311 23.15 9.97 80.11
C THR A 311 23.68 11.23 80.74
N GLN A 312 23.09 11.50 81.97
CA GLN A 312 23.55 12.37 83.11
C GLN A 312 23.06 13.83 82.99
N GLY A 313 22.65 14.36 84.10
CA GLY A 313 22.86 14.13 85.52
C GLY A 313 22.13 15.14 86.35
N SER A 314 21.77 14.68 87.48
CA SER A 314 21.34 15.16 88.77
C SER A 314 21.91 16.52 89.22
N ARG A 315 21.11 17.11 90.10
CA ARG A 315 21.33 18.14 91.18
C ARG A 315 20.77 19.51 90.76
N GLY A 316 19.94 20.14 91.59
CA GLY A 316 19.69 20.15 92.98
C GLY A 316 19.51 21.58 93.40
N GLY A 317 18.58 21.88 94.23
CA GLY A 317 18.72 22.97 95.19
C GLY A 317 17.87 24.23 94.97
N THR A 318 17.02 24.31 95.83
CA THR A 318 16.34 25.31 96.66
C THR A 318 15.08 25.92 96.13
#